data_2c879a309cf75d3e38234f5cc7e6e15a
#
_entry.id   2c879a309cf75d3e38234f5cc7e6e15a
#
_cell.length_a   1.000
_cell.length_b   1.000
_cell.length_c   1.000
_cell.angle_alpha   90.00
_cell.angle_beta   90.00
_cell.angle_gamma   90.00
#
_symmetry.space_group_name_H-M   'P 1'
#
loop_
_entity.id
_entity.type
_entity.pdbx_description
1 polymer ?
#
loop_
_entity_poly.entity_id
_entity_poly.type
_entity_poly.pdbx_seq_one_letter_code
_entity_poly.pdbx_strand_id
1 'polypeptide(L)'
;MAVGEGRADQMTLGEPGARATPRRRLWASRSPGKIVVRYADGRVLKGYADFDPDAPAFLLSRLDEPDGEAVEVPVAGLKAIFFVRSFDGDPSHAELKDLYQERPAGTRKVSVQFRDGEELVGHTRQLDRHRAGLFFIPLDPRSNNLRVFAVFSALWGVQRLL
;
A
#
# COMPACT_ATOMS: atom_id res chain seq x y z
N MET A 1 -3.24 -10.89 -77.32
CA MET A 1 -4.42 -10.53 -76.50
C MET A 1 -4.25 -11.18 -75.12
N ALA A 2 -3.64 -10.50 -74.22
CA ALA A 2 -3.56 -10.97 -72.84
C ALA A 2 -4.03 -9.84 -71.95
N VAL A 3 -5.07 -10.10 -71.23
CA VAL A 3 -5.70 -9.21 -70.26
C VAL A 3 -4.90 -9.32 -68.99
N GLY A 4 -4.26 -8.26 -68.58
CA GLY A 4 -3.55 -8.19 -67.31
C GLY A 4 -4.59 -7.97 -66.21
N GLU A 5 -4.76 -8.96 -65.33
CA GLU A 5 -5.47 -8.80 -64.11
C GLU A 5 -4.58 -8.06 -63.06
N GLY A 6 -4.98 -6.84 -62.79
CA GLY A 6 -4.43 -6.08 -61.67
C GLY A 6 -4.89 -6.69 -60.36
N ARG A 7 -3.97 -7.28 -59.63
CA ARG A 7 -4.19 -7.70 -58.26
C ARG A 7 -4.30 -6.45 -57.39
N ALA A 8 -5.48 -6.20 -56.88
CA ALA A 8 -5.68 -5.21 -55.84
C ALA A 8 -4.97 -5.69 -54.57
N ASP A 9 -3.97 -4.98 -54.21
CA ASP A 9 -3.27 -5.16 -52.92
C ASP A 9 -4.22 -4.72 -51.80
N GLN A 10 -4.77 -5.70 -51.08
CA GLN A 10 -5.55 -5.42 -49.88
C GLN A 10 -4.56 -5.03 -48.81
N MET A 11 -4.39 -3.74 -48.60
CA MET A 11 -3.82 -3.22 -47.37
C MET A 11 -4.71 -3.61 -46.19
N THR A 12 -4.28 -4.61 -45.45
CA THR A 12 -4.84 -4.92 -44.14
C THR A 12 -4.44 -3.75 -43.24
N LEU A 13 -5.42 -2.90 -42.95
CA LEU A 13 -5.30 -1.92 -41.87
C LEU A 13 -5.08 -2.71 -40.59
N GLY A 14 -3.88 -2.62 -40.06
CA GLY A 14 -3.55 -3.20 -38.78
C GLY A 14 -4.55 -2.70 -37.73
N GLU A 15 -5.14 -3.63 -37.05
CA GLU A 15 -6.00 -3.31 -35.91
C GLU A 15 -5.25 -2.39 -34.94
N PRO A 16 -5.92 -1.34 -34.40
CA PRO A 16 -5.31 -0.50 -33.39
C PRO A 16 -4.97 -1.39 -32.20
N GLY A 17 -3.68 -1.41 -31.89
CA GLY A 17 -3.04 -2.31 -30.97
C GLY A 17 -3.87 -2.60 -29.73
N ALA A 18 -4.00 -3.87 -29.44
CA ALA A 18 -4.45 -4.36 -28.15
C ALA A 18 -3.71 -3.55 -27.07
N ARG A 19 -4.47 -2.83 -26.25
CA ARG A 19 -3.96 -2.21 -25.04
C ARG A 19 -3.21 -3.30 -24.30
N ALA A 20 -1.90 -3.14 -24.16
CA ALA A 20 -1.09 -4.07 -23.41
C ALA A 20 -1.72 -4.20 -22.02
N THR A 21 -2.34 -5.33 -21.76
CA THR A 21 -2.76 -5.70 -20.42
C THR A 21 -1.50 -5.58 -19.58
N PRO A 22 -1.50 -4.77 -18.51
CA PRO A 22 -0.33 -4.66 -17.67
C PRO A 22 0.06 -6.09 -17.29
N ARG A 23 1.26 -6.50 -17.67
CA ARG A 23 1.76 -7.81 -17.35
C ARG A 23 1.61 -7.98 -15.84
N ARG A 24 0.64 -8.79 -15.41
CA ARG A 24 0.59 -9.29 -14.05
C ARG A 24 1.98 -9.85 -13.79
N ARG A 25 2.75 -9.14 -12.99
CA ARG A 25 4.09 -9.59 -12.66
C ARG A 25 3.96 -10.95 -12.01
N LEU A 26 4.64 -11.96 -12.55
CA LEU A 26 4.59 -13.37 -12.15
C LEU A 26 5.02 -13.66 -10.70
N TRP A 27 5.43 -12.64 -9.95
CA TRP A 27 5.70 -12.71 -8.51
C TRP A 27 4.49 -12.35 -7.64
N ALA A 28 3.35 -12.04 -8.23
CA ALA A 28 2.07 -11.82 -7.55
C ALA A 28 1.43 -13.15 -7.07
N SER A 29 2.23 -14.09 -6.58
CA SER A 29 1.74 -15.26 -5.85
C SER A 29 1.36 -14.93 -4.40
N ARG A 30 1.44 -13.67 -3.99
CA ARG A 30 0.88 -13.18 -2.74
C ARG A 30 -0.52 -12.66 -3.03
N SER A 31 -1.50 -13.29 -2.40
CA SER A 31 -2.85 -12.73 -2.35
C SER A 31 -2.77 -11.29 -1.85
N PRO A 32 -3.48 -10.34 -2.48
CA PRO A 32 -3.50 -8.97 -2.02
C PRO A 32 -3.87 -8.91 -0.55
N GLY A 33 -3.11 -8.12 0.22
CA GLY A 33 -3.38 -7.96 1.64
C GLY A 33 -4.60 -7.09 1.90
N LYS A 34 -5.28 -7.32 3.03
CA LYS A 34 -6.30 -6.41 3.55
C LYS A 34 -5.63 -5.13 4.02
N ILE A 35 -6.00 -4.01 3.47
CA ILE A 35 -5.45 -2.72 3.85
C ILE A 35 -6.53 -1.69 4.17
N VAL A 36 -6.19 -0.81 5.09
CA VAL A 36 -6.91 0.42 5.39
C VAL A 36 -5.99 1.58 5.05
N VAL A 37 -6.41 2.40 4.10
CA VAL A 37 -5.69 3.59 3.68
C VAL A 37 -6.28 4.79 4.41
N ARG A 38 -5.46 5.53 5.12
CA ARG A 38 -5.85 6.81 5.73
C ARG A 38 -5.15 7.96 5.02
N TYR A 39 -5.94 8.92 4.60
CA TYR A 39 -5.45 10.17 4.04
C TYR A 39 -5.12 11.18 5.13
N ALA A 40 -4.21 12.10 4.84
CA ALA A 40 -3.88 13.19 5.76
C ALA A 40 -5.07 14.12 6.04
N ASP A 41 -6.04 14.20 5.12
CA ASP A 41 -7.28 14.98 5.27
C ASP A 41 -8.39 14.23 6.06
N GLY A 42 -8.13 13.03 6.54
CA GLY A 42 -9.06 12.22 7.32
C GLY A 42 -9.91 11.21 6.54
N ARG A 43 -9.88 11.23 5.21
CA ARG A 43 -10.56 10.20 4.41
C ARG A 43 -9.98 8.81 4.68
N VAL A 44 -10.82 7.79 4.55
CA VAL A 44 -10.45 6.39 4.75
C VAL A 44 -10.97 5.55 3.59
N LEU A 45 -10.10 4.70 3.03
CA LEU A 45 -10.48 3.66 2.08
C LEU A 45 -10.07 2.30 2.64
N LYS A 46 -10.91 1.31 2.42
CA LYS A 46 -10.66 -0.09 2.80
C LYS A 46 -10.70 -0.98 1.57
N GLY A 47 -9.82 -1.95 1.50
CA GLY A 47 -9.81 -2.88 0.38
C GLY A 47 -8.59 -3.79 0.37
N TYR A 48 -8.34 -4.33 -0.80
CA TYR A 48 -7.24 -5.27 -1.07
C TYR A 48 -6.26 -4.63 -2.02
N ALA A 49 -4.98 -4.71 -1.70
CA ALA A 49 -3.93 -4.22 -2.56
C ALA A 49 -2.63 -5.01 -2.39
N ASP A 50 -1.84 -5.00 -3.46
CA ASP A 50 -0.43 -5.35 -3.43
C ASP A 50 0.37 -4.04 -3.42
N PHE A 51 0.97 -3.73 -2.28
CA PHE A 51 1.63 -2.45 -2.05
C PHE A 51 3.13 -2.56 -2.24
N ASP A 52 3.66 -1.72 -3.15
CA ASP A 52 5.09 -1.54 -3.36
C ASP A 52 5.51 -0.20 -2.73
N PRO A 53 6.38 -0.21 -1.70
CA PRO A 53 6.81 1.02 -1.02
C PRO A 53 7.68 1.94 -1.90
N ASP A 54 8.19 1.44 -3.01
CA ASP A 54 9.03 2.19 -3.94
C ASP A 54 8.22 2.79 -5.10
N ALA A 55 6.94 2.42 -5.24
CA ALA A 55 6.05 2.98 -6.24
C ALA A 55 5.34 4.24 -5.73
N PRO A 56 5.10 5.25 -6.60
CA PRO A 56 4.41 6.49 -6.21
C PRO A 56 2.91 6.31 -6.00
N ALA A 57 2.33 5.22 -6.49
CA ALA A 57 0.92 4.89 -6.38
C ALA A 57 0.70 3.38 -6.43
N PHE A 58 -0.45 2.92 -6.00
CA PHE A 58 -0.85 1.52 -6.07
C PHE A 58 -2.34 1.39 -6.41
N LEU A 59 -2.74 0.22 -6.87
CA LEU A 59 -4.13 -0.10 -7.17
C LEU A 59 -4.80 -0.73 -5.95
N LEU A 60 -5.97 -0.20 -5.59
CA LEU A 60 -6.80 -0.69 -4.49
C LEU A 60 -8.12 -1.21 -5.02
N SER A 61 -8.41 -2.49 -4.77
CA SER A 61 -9.74 -3.07 -4.96
C SER A 61 -10.58 -2.75 -3.74
N ARG A 62 -11.55 -1.87 -3.89
CA ARG A 62 -12.33 -1.34 -2.76
C ARG A 62 -13.25 -2.38 -2.17
N LEU A 63 -13.38 -2.36 -0.84
CA LEU A 63 -14.26 -3.28 -0.10
C LEU A 63 -15.75 -2.98 -0.35
N ASP A 64 -16.11 -1.71 -0.51
CA ASP A 64 -17.48 -1.25 -0.73
C ASP A 64 -17.94 -1.38 -2.20
N GLU A 65 -17.01 -1.61 -3.12
CA GLU A 65 -17.28 -1.85 -4.54
C GLU A 65 -16.49 -3.06 -5.06
N PRO A 66 -16.80 -4.29 -4.59
CA PRO A 66 -15.98 -5.47 -4.87
C PRO A 66 -15.93 -5.86 -6.35
N ASP A 67 -16.98 -5.53 -7.10
CA ASP A 67 -17.07 -5.76 -8.56
C ASP A 67 -16.67 -4.51 -9.37
N GLY A 68 -16.29 -3.44 -8.68
CA GLY A 68 -15.84 -2.21 -9.31
C GLY A 68 -14.41 -2.30 -9.83
N GLU A 69 -14.02 -1.32 -10.64
CA GLU A 69 -12.63 -1.17 -11.06
C GLU A 69 -11.75 -0.78 -9.86
N ALA A 70 -10.51 -1.30 -9.86
CA ALA A 70 -9.53 -0.88 -8.87
C ALA A 70 -9.21 0.61 -9.04
N VAL A 71 -9.13 1.31 -7.93
CA VAL A 71 -8.79 2.73 -7.91
C VAL A 71 -7.29 2.91 -7.72
N GLU A 72 -6.72 3.86 -8.43
CA GLU A 72 -5.33 4.26 -8.22
C GLU A 72 -5.24 5.17 -6.99
N VAL A 73 -4.37 4.80 -6.06
CA VAL A 73 -4.13 5.56 -4.83
C VAL A 73 -2.71 6.10 -4.85
N PRO A 74 -2.52 7.41 -5.05
CA PRO A 74 -1.23 8.05 -4.89
C PRO A 74 -0.78 8.00 -3.43
N VAL A 75 0.49 7.68 -3.18
CA VAL A 75 1.06 7.68 -1.83
C VAL A 75 1.17 9.09 -1.27
N ALA A 76 1.44 10.07 -2.13
CA ALA A 76 1.42 11.48 -1.73
C ALA A 76 0.03 11.87 -1.20
N GLY A 77 -0.01 12.54 -0.06
CA GLY A 77 -1.25 12.95 0.61
C GLY A 77 -1.85 11.89 1.55
N LEU A 78 -1.26 10.71 1.62
CA LEU A 78 -1.65 9.72 2.61
C LEU A 78 -1.02 10.01 3.98
N LYS A 79 -1.74 9.67 5.03
CA LYS A 79 -1.21 9.56 6.38
C LYS A 79 -0.44 8.27 6.56
N ALA A 80 -1.10 7.16 6.30
CA ALA A 80 -0.54 5.82 6.46
C ALA A 80 -1.36 4.76 5.73
N ILE A 81 -0.72 3.61 5.52
CA ILE A 81 -1.34 2.40 5.00
C ILE A 81 -1.22 1.34 6.09
N PHE A 82 -2.36 0.85 6.56
CA PHE A 82 -2.46 -0.16 7.61
C PHE A 82 -2.77 -1.52 6.99
N PHE A 83 -1.91 -2.47 7.21
CA PHE A 83 -2.14 -3.88 6.85
C PHE A 83 -2.83 -4.55 8.02
N VAL A 84 -4.09 -4.93 7.85
CA VAL A 84 -4.98 -5.30 8.94
C VAL A 84 -5.34 -6.78 8.95
N ARG A 85 -5.65 -7.30 10.13
CA ARG A 85 -6.21 -8.66 10.29
C ARG A 85 -7.65 -8.71 9.81
N SER A 86 -8.43 -7.69 10.19
CA SER A 86 -9.82 -7.54 9.81
C SER A 86 -10.14 -6.08 9.49
N PHE A 87 -11.15 -5.84 8.64
CA PHE A 87 -11.60 -4.49 8.32
C PHE A 87 -12.38 -3.82 9.44
N ASP A 88 -13.04 -4.62 10.30
CA ASP A 88 -13.86 -4.11 11.40
C ASP A 88 -13.00 -3.70 12.60
N GLY A 89 -11.83 -4.35 12.75
CA GLY A 89 -10.99 -4.14 13.92
C GLY A 89 -11.67 -4.58 15.23
N ASP A 90 -11.14 -4.11 16.33
CA ASP A 90 -11.73 -4.26 17.68
C ASP A 90 -11.75 -2.89 18.34
N PRO A 91 -12.90 -2.20 18.35
CA PRO A 91 -13.01 -0.88 18.96
C PRO A 91 -12.77 -0.86 20.48
N SER A 92 -12.91 -2.04 21.14
CA SER A 92 -12.67 -2.17 22.59
C SER A 92 -11.20 -2.35 22.94
N HIS A 93 -10.37 -2.67 21.93
CA HIS A 93 -8.93 -2.88 22.14
C HIS A 93 -8.19 -1.55 22.22
N ALA A 94 -7.52 -1.31 23.33
CA ALA A 94 -6.57 -0.20 23.45
C ALA A 94 -5.17 -0.70 23.09
N GLU A 95 -4.54 -0.06 22.11
CA GLU A 95 -3.16 -0.35 21.70
C GLU A 95 -2.20 -0.13 22.87
N LEU A 96 -1.40 -1.15 23.17
CA LEU A 96 -0.36 -1.06 24.16
C LEU A 96 0.86 -0.33 23.57
N LYS A 97 1.22 0.77 24.19
CA LYS A 97 2.38 1.59 23.79
C LYS A 97 3.64 1.30 24.59
N ASP A 98 3.49 0.57 25.67
CA ASP A 98 4.56 0.27 26.60
C ASP A 98 4.53 -1.20 26.99
N LEU A 99 5.14 -2.03 26.12
CA LEU A 99 5.36 -3.43 26.39
C LEU A 99 6.85 -3.68 26.55
N TYR A 100 7.17 -4.24 27.71
CA TYR A 100 8.51 -4.80 27.93
C TYR A 100 8.61 -6.14 27.23
N GLN A 101 8.79 -6.12 25.93
CA GLN A 101 9.03 -7.30 25.13
C GLN A 101 10.45 -7.31 24.60
N GLU A 102 11.00 -8.50 24.48
CA GLU A 102 12.26 -8.68 23.78
C GLU A 102 12.11 -8.15 22.34
N ARG A 103 13.00 -7.24 22.01
CA ARG A 103 13.04 -6.64 20.69
C ARG A 103 13.42 -7.71 19.66
N PRO A 104 12.64 -7.89 18.59
CA PRO A 104 13.03 -8.80 17.52
C PRO A 104 14.42 -8.44 16.98
N ALA A 105 15.23 -9.46 16.72
CA ALA A 105 16.60 -9.28 16.26
C ALA A 105 16.65 -8.40 14.99
N GLY A 106 17.59 -7.46 14.94
CA GLY A 106 17.76 -6.55 13.81
C GLY A 106 16.73 -5.44 13.70
N THR A 107 15.87 -5.25 14.71
CA THR A 107 14.88 -4.17 14.73
C THR A 107 15.25 -3.08 15.73
N ARG A 108 14.61 -1.93 15.59
CA ARG A 108 14.68 -0.80 16.51
C ARG A 108 13.27 -0.43 16.94
N LYS A 109 13.10 -0.17 18.24
CA LYS A 109 11.85 0.38 18.77
C LYS A 109 11.77 1.85 18.41
N VAL A 110 10.63 2.26 17.84
CA VAL A 110 10.39 3.64 17.42
C VAL A 110 9.02 4.12 17.86
N SER A 111 8.95 5.42 18.17
CA SER A 111 7.69 6.15 18.25
C SER A 111 7.53 6.95 16.96
N VAL A 112 6.40 6.78 16.31
CA VAL A 112 6.03 7.48 15.08
C VAL A 112 4.95 8.49 15.43
N GLN A 113 5.29 9.77 15.30
CA GLN A 113 4.42 10.89 15.68
C GLN A 113 3.84 11.54 14.44
N PHE A 114 2.53 11.47 14.31
CA PHE A 114 1.80 12.06 13.18
C PHE A 114 1.45 13.53 13.44
N ARG A 115 1.29 14.28 12.36
CA ARG A 115 0.93 15.71 12.43
C ARG A 115 -0.44 15.96 13.03
N ASP A 116 -1.36 14.99 12.96
CA ASP A 116 -2.69 15.04 13.58
C ASP A 116 -2.68 14.74 15.10
N GLY A 117 -1.51 14.48 15.69
CA GLY A 117 -1.32 14.21 17.10
C GLY A 117 -1.35 12.73 17.48
N GLU A 118 -1.66 11.82 16.54
CA GLU A 118 -1.58 10.39 16.81
C GLU A 118 -0.12 9.95 16.97
N GLU A 119 0.12 9.08 17.93
CA GLU A 119 1.41 8.43 18.16
C GLU A 119 1.25 6.92 18.11
N LEU A 120 2.06 6.27 17.28
CA LEU A 120 2.14 4.81 17.21
C LEU A 120 3.55 4.35 17.58
N VAL A 121 3.63 3.27 18.34
CA VAL A 121 4.88 2.67 18.77
C VAL A 121 5.03 1.28 18.16
N GLY A 122 6.20 0.98 17.68
CA GLY A 122 6.47 -0.33 17.09
C GLY A 122 7.93 -0.59 16.83
N HIS A 123 8.20 -1.64 16.07
CA HIS A 123 9.54 -2.04 15.66
C HIS A 123 9.74 -1.85 14.17
N THR A 124 10.85 -1.22 13.79
CA THR A 124 11.26 -1.11 12.39
C THR A 124 12.65 -1.71 12.18
N ARG A 125 12.85 -2.30 11.01
CA ARG A 125 14.19 -2.81 10.62
C ARG A 125 15.06 -1.74 10.03
N GLN A 126 14.45 -0.86 9.22
CA GLN A 126 15.17 0.11 8.44
C GLN A 126 14.43 1.44 8.37
N LEU A 127 15.15 2.51 8.59
CA LEU A 127 14.70 3.87 8.34
C LEU A 127 15.37 4.36 7.05
N ASP A 128 14.73 4.11 5.92
CA ASP A 128 15.18 4.58 4.62
C ASP A 128 14.49 5.89 4.26
N ARG A 129 15.23 6.98 4.32
CA ARG A 129 14.72 8.32 4.01
C ARG A 129 14.56 8.60 2.52
N HIS A 130 15.01 7.71 1.66
CA HIS A 130 14.79 7.80 0.21
C HIS A 130 13.41 7.30 -0.23
N ARG A 131 12.73 6.54 0.63
CA ARG A 131 11.36 6.11 0.43
C ARG A 131 10.36 7.17 0.88
N ALA A 132 9.12 7.06 0.42
CA ALA A 132 8.03 7.95 0.82
C ALA A 132 7.60 7.79 2.28
N GLY A 133 7.98 6.69 2.93
CA GLY A 133 7.63 6.40 4.31
C GLY A 133 8.42 5.24 4.90
N LEU A 134 8.03 4.82 6.09
CA LEU A 134 8.65 3.69 6.77
C LEU A 134 7.62 2.62 7.14
N PHE A 135 8.06 1.36 7.05
CA PHE A 135 7.35 0.24 7.63
C PHE A 135 7.73 0.05 9.09
N PHE A 136 6.74 -0.19 9.91
CA PHE A 136 6.95 -0.71 11.26
C PHE A 136 5.85 -1.70 11.65
N ILE A 137 6.17 -2.56 12.60
CA ILE A 137 5.23 -3.51 13.18
C ILE A 137 4.82 -2.93 14.54
N PRO A 138 3.51 -2.76 14.81
CA PRO A 138 3.04 -2.30 16.11
C PRO A 138 3.61 -3.13 17.25
N LEU A 139 3.86 -2.48 18.37
CA LEU A 139 4.43 -3.13 19.55
C LEU A 139 3.46 -4.17 20.15
N ASP A 140 2.16 -3.86 20.11
CA ASP A 140 1.12 -4.73 20.66
C ASP A 140 0.87 -5.93 19.74
N PRO A 141 1.14 -7.17 20.19
CA PRO A 141 0.92 -8.37 19.39
C PRO A 141 -0.55 -8.65 19.09
N ARG A 142 -1.47 -8.03 19.84
CA ARG A 142 -2.92 -8.14 19.64
C ARG A 142 -3.47 -7.00 18.79
N SER A 143 -2.63 -6.12 18.29
CA SER A 143 -3.04 -5.07 17.36
C SER A 143 -3.78 -5.66 16.16
N ASN A 144 -4.83 -4.99 15.71
CA ASN A 144 -5.45 -5.30 14.42
C ASN A 144 -4.51 -4.99 13.26
N ASN A 145 -3.54 -4.11 13.48
CA ASN A 145 -2.55 -3.74 12.50
C ASN A 145 -1.38 -4.74 12.51
N LEU A 146 -1.22 -5.50 11.43
CA LEU A 146 -0.09 -6.42 11.27
C LEU A 146 1.22 -5.67 11.01
N ARG A 147 1.14 -4.60 10.26
CA ARG A 147 2.20 -3.64 9.99
C ARG A 147 1.60 -2.34 9.47
N VAL A 148 2.38 -1.29 9.54
CA VAL A 148 1.98 0.05 9.12
C VAL A 148 3.05 0.63 8.21
N PHE A 149 2.64 1.24 7.11
CA PHE A 149 3.50 2.12 6.33
C PHE A 149 3.10 3.56 6.60
N ALA A 150 3.91 4.25 7.39
CA ALA A 150 3.69 5.66 7.73
C ALA A 150 4.36 6.56 6.69
N VAL A 151 3.60 7.48 6.11
CA VAL A 151 4.08 8.38 5.06
C VAL A 151 4.80 9.56 5.70
N PHE A 152 6.05 9.81 5.34
CA PHE A 152 6.89 10.82 6.00
C PHE A 152 6.29 12.21 5.98
N SER A 153 5.61 12.62 4.90
CA SER A 153 4.98 13.93 4.83
C SER A 153 3.88 14.16 5.87
N ALA A 154 3.30 13.09 6.42
CA ALA A 154 2.27 13.15 7.46
C ALA A 154 2.84 13.07 8.88
N LEU A 155 4.16 12.99 9.02
CA LEU A 155 4.82 12.84 10.32
C LEU A 155 5.39 14.17 10.82
N TRP A 156 5.31 14.38 12.13
CA TRP A 156 6.20 15.29 12.86
C TRP A 156 7.60 14.72 12.98
N GLY A 157 7.69 13.44 13.25
CA GLY A 157 8.96 12.78 13.38
C GLY A 157 8.85 11.31 13.75
N VAL A 158 10.03 10.68 13.74
CA VAL A 158 10.23 9.31 14.21
C VAL A 158 11.32 9.37 15.28
N GLN A 159 10.97 8.95 16.47
CA GLN A 159 11.87 8.93 17.62
C GLN A 159 12.29 7.48 17.91
N ARG A 160 13.58 7.26 17.99
CA ARG A 160 14.12 5.98 18.49
C ARG A 160 13.91 5.90 19.99
N LEU A 161 13.32 4.82 20.44
CA LEU A 161 13.18 4.48 21.85
C LEU A 161 14.28 3.50 22.28
N LEU A 162 14.72 3.63 23.51
CA LEU A 162 15.75 2.75 24.08
C LEU A 162 15.16 1.39 24.48
#